data_f31480c43f67ba1d0dc5694f06dba5f5
#
_entry.id   f31480c43f67ba1d0dc5694f06dba5f5
#
_cell.length_a   1.000
_cell.length_b   1.000
_cell.length_c   1.000
_cell.angle_alpha   90.00
_cell.angle_beta   90.00
_cell.angle_gamma   90.00
#
_symmetry.space_group_name_H-M   'P 1'
#
loop_
_entity.id
_entity.type
_entity.pdbx_description
1 polymer ?
#
loop_
_entity_poly.entity_id
_entity_poly.type
_entity_poly.pdbx_seq_one_letter_code
_entity_poly.pdbx_strand_id
1 'polypeptide(L)'
;MKLNEVLSKVKSADIIGDASVDITGVNIDSRRIQPGHLFVAVRGTQVDGHLFIPKAIEQGAVAVLCEEVPAERSEGVTYVKVASTEEAVGPVATMFYGDPSTKLQLVGVTGTNGKTTIATLLYNMFRKFGHKCGLLSTVCNYIEDEAIPADHTTPDPIELNSLLAKMVEAGCEYAFMECSSHAIAQKRIGGLKFAGGLFTNLTRDHLDYHKTFENYRDAKKAFFDSLPKTAFAITNADDKNGMVMVQNTKATVKTYSTRTMADFKAKIIECHFEGMYLDIDGHEVGVQFIGKFNVSNLLAVYGAAVMLGKKPEGILVIMSTLKSVSGRLEPIRSNDGVTAIVDYAHTPDALENVLNAIHEVLDGKGKVITVCGAGGNRDKGKRPLMAQEAVKQSDRVIITSDNPRFEEPQDIINDMLAGLNAQQMKKVVSIADRREAIRTAVMMAEKGDVILIAGKGHEDYQEIKGVKHHFDDREEVRKIFS
;
A
#
# COMPACT_ATOMS: atom_id res chain seq x y z
N MET A 1 28.10 17.00 0.49
CA MET A 1 28.64 15.74 1.06
C MET A 1 29.66 15.18 0.08
N LYS A 2 30.75 14.60 0.54
CA LYS A 2 31.75 14.01 -0.35
C LYS A 2 31.26 12.68 -0.96
N LEU A 3 31.64 12.40 -2.21
CA LEU A 3 31.21 11.18 -2.91
C LEU A 3 31.56 9.89 -2.14
N ASN A 4 32.76 9.80 -1.57
CA ASN A 4 33.18 8.65 -0.78
C ASN A 4 32.30 8.44 0.49
N GLU A 5 31.78 9.53 1.09
CA GLU A 5 30.84 9.45 2.21
C GLU A 5 29.48 8.91 1.74
N VAL A 6 28.97 9.39 0.61
CA VAL A 6 27.73 8.91 -0.02
C VAL A 6 27.80 7.42 -0.35
N LEU A 7 28.99 6.94 -0.77
CA LEU A 7 29.23 5.55 -1.15
C LEU A 7 29.55 4.62 0.03
N SER A 8 29.64 5.11 1.26
CA SER A 8 30.14 4.35 2.43
C SER A 8 29.36 3.07 2.76
N LYS A 9 28.09 2.96 2.34
CA LYS A 9 27.27 1.75 2.47
C LYS A 9 27.16 0.93 1.17
N VAL A 10 27.79 1.38 0.08
CA VAL A 10 27.76 0.66 -1.20
C VAL A 10 28.86 -0.40 -1.19
N LYS A 11 28.47 -1.64 -1.47
CA LYS A 11 29.42 -2.76 -1.55
C LYS A 11 30.18 -2.75 -2.87
N SER A 12 31.51 -2.92 -2.82
CA SER A 12 32.35 -3.16 -4.01
C SER A 12 32.18 -2.11 -5.11
N ALA A 13 32.41 -0.84 -4.80
CA ALA A 13 32.40 0.25 -5.77
C ALA A 13 33.83 0.51 -6.31
N ASP A 14 34.00 0.44 -7.63
CA ASP A 14 35.24 0.88 -8.29
C ASP A 14 35.08 2.34 -8.71
N ILE A 15 35.92 3.23 -8.18
CA ILE A 15 35.86 4.66 -8.45
C ILE A 15 36.92 5.03 -9.49
N ILE A 16 36.48 5.67 -10.59
CA ILE A 16 37.31 6.17 -11.67
C ILE A 16 37.17 7.69 -11.71
N GLY A 17 38.14 8.40 -11.17
CA GLY A 17 38.12 9.86 -11.02
C GLY A 17 38.34 10.29 -9.57
N ASP A 18 37.81 11.46 -9.20
CA ASP A 18 37.96 12.05 -7.87
C ASP A 18 36.88 11.57 -6.89
N ALA A 19 37.27 10.73 -5.91
CA ALA A 19 36.37 10.24 -4.87
C ALA A 19 35.97 11.33 -3.85
N SER A 20 36.66 12.48 -3.87
CA SER A 20 36.45 13.59 -2.94
C SER A 20 35.53 14.68 -3.51
N VAL A 21 34.98 14.49 -4.71
CA VAL A 21 34.04 15.44 -5.34
C VAL A 21 32.85 15.69 -4.46
N ASP A 22 32.41 16.96 -4.38
CA ASP A 22 31.23 17.34 -3.59
C ASP A 22 29.95 16.99 -4.35
N ILE A 23 29.07 16.24 -3.69
CA ILE A 23 27.74 15.87 -4.17
C ILE A 23 26.70 16.74 -3.51
N THR A 24 25.94 17.51 -4.31
CA THR A 24 24.88 18.42 -3.87
C THR A 24 23.49 17.82 -4.00
N GLY A 25 23.33 16.74 -4.78
CA GLY A 25 22.07 16.01 -4.97
C GLY A 25 22.31 14.64 -5.58
N VAL A 26 21.34 13.76 -5.43
CA VAL A 26 21.34 12.41 -6.04
C VAL A 26 20.05 12.25 -6.83
N ASN A 27 20.12 11.72 -8.04
CA ASN A 27 18.91 11.45 -8.83
C ASN A 27 19.07 10.23 -9.76
N ILE A 28 17.94 9.55 -10.02
CA ILE A 28 17.82 8.46 -11.00
C ILE A 28 17.18 8.92 -12.31
N ASP A 29 16.60 10.11 -12.32
CA ASP A 29 16.00 10.73 -13.51
C ASP A 29 16.92 11.81 -14.06
N SER A 30 17.45 11.60 -15.29
CA SER A 30 18.35 12.54 -15.93
C SER A 30 17.75 13.94 -16.12
N ARG A 31 16.42 14.05 -16.22
CA ARG A 31 15.70 15.33 -16.39
C ARG A 31 15.71 16.19 -15.13
N ARG A 32 15.99 15.59 -13.96
CA ARG A 32 16.05 16.25 -12.65
C ARG A 32 17.48 16.50 -12.17
N ILE A 33 18.47 16.19 -13.00
CA ILE A 33 19.88 16.46 -12.69
C ILE A 33 20.13 17.97 -12.71
N GLN A 34 20.94 18.41 -11.76
CA GLN A 34 21.43 19.78 -11.63
C GLN A 34 22.95 19.74 -11.42
N PRO A 35 23.65 20.87 -11.59
CA PRO A 35 25.10 20.96 -11.35
C PRO A 35 25.48 20.46 -9.94
N GLY A 36 26.48 19.58 -9.90
CA GLY A 36 26.96 18.97 -8.65
C GLY A 36 26.23 17.67 -8.24
N HIS A 37 25.27 17.18 -9.04
CA HIS A 37 24.55 15.96 -8.71
C HIS A 37 25.35 14.68 -9.04
N LEU A 38 25.05 13.63 -8.27
CA LEU A 38 25.34 12.23 -8.62
C LEU A 38 24.13 11.68 -9.41
N PHE A 39 24.36 11.25 -10.63
CA PHE A 39 23.39 10.49 -11.41
C PHE A 39 23.55 9.00 -11.16
N VAL A 40 22.48 8.29 -10.80
CA VAL A 40 22.46 6.84 -10.65
C VAL A 40 21.75 6.22 -11.86
N ALA A 41 22.50 5.55 -12.73
CA ALA A 41 22.01 4.94 -13.96
C ALA A 41 21.35 3.58 -13.67
N VAL A 42 20.12 3.59 -13.15
CA VAL A 42 19.39 2.36 -12.81
C VAL A 42 18.84 1.69 -14.05
N ARG A 43 19.00 0.38 -14.17
CA ARG A 43 18.33 -0.44 -15.18
C ARG A 43 16.86 -0.63 -14.76
N GLY A 44 15.98 0.23 -15.27
CA GLY A 44 14.55 0.13 -15.00
C GLY A 44 13.87 -1.01 -15.77
N THR A 45 12.64 -1.35 -15.38
CA THR A 45 11.85 -2.40 -16.04
C THR A 45 11.42 -2.08 -17.48
N GLN A 46 11.42 -0.82 -17.87
CA GLN A 46 11.01 -0.35 -19.19
C GLN A 46 12.16 0.31 -19.97
N VAL A 47 13.06 1.00 -19.28
CA VAL A 47 14.15 1.78 -19.90
C VAL A 47 15.43 1.62 -19.09
N ASP A 48 16.56 1.45 -19.77
CA ASP A 48 17.88 1.40 -19.16
C ASP A 48 18.40 2.82 -18.90
N GLY A 49 18.65 3.16 -17.64
CA GLY A 49 19.18 4.47 -17.22
C GLY A 49 20.56 4.79 -17.79
N HIS A 50 21.36 3.77 -18.16
CA HIS A 50 22.67 3.98 -18.77
C HIS A 50 22.61 4.78 -20.08
N LEU A 51 21.50 4.69 -20.83
CA LEU A 51 21.28 5.45 -22.06
C LEU A 51 21.22 6.97 -21.83
N PHE A 52 20.98 7.40 -20.60
CA PHE A 52 20.84 8.81 -20.23
C PHE A 52 22.09 9.39 -19.55
N ILE A 53 23.18 8.63 -19.42
CA ILE A 53 24.45 9.12 -18.84
C ILE A 53 24.94 10.40 -19.57
N PRO A 54 25.03 10.45 -20.91
CA PRO A 54 25.47 11.66 -21.58
C PRO A 54 24.61 12.88 -21.25
N LYS A 55 23.27 12.71 -21.24
CA LYS A 55 22.35 13.78 -20.93
C LYS A 55 22.49 14.26 -19.48
N ALA A 56 22.69 13.35 -18.53
CA ALA A 56 22.92 13.70 -17.13
C ALA A 56 24.19 14.53 -16.94
N ILE A 57 25.25 14.20 -17.68
CA ILE A 57 26.53 14.94 -17.67
C ILE A 57 26.34 16.33 -18.29
N GLU A 58 25.63 16.45 -19.41
CA GLU A 58 25.29 17.74 -20.02
C GLU A 58 24.52 18.66 -19.07
N GLN A 59 23.71 18.10 -18.18
CA GLN A 59 22.97 18.84 -17.15
C GLN A 59 23.78 19.13 -15.89
N GLY A 60 25.04 18.71 -15.83
CA GLY A 60 25.97 19.06 -14.77
C GLY A 60 26.16 17.98 -13.70
N ALA A 61 25.86 16.71 -14.00
CA ALA A 61 26.28 15.62 -13.12
C ALA A 61 27.82 15.59 -13.00
N VAL A 62 28.31 15.63 -11.77
CA VAL A 62 29.75 15.56 -11.46
C VAL A 62 30.21 14.14 -11.16
N ALA A 63 29.27 13.24 -10.91
CA ALA A 63 29.54 11.82 -10.71
C ALA A 63 28.40 10.98 -11.32
N VAL A 64 28.75 9.79 -11.79
CA VAL A 64 27.81 8.81 -12.36
C VAL A 64 28.04 7.46 -11.72
N LEU A 65 27.00 6.86 -11.13
CA LEU A 65 27.01 5.49 -10.65
C LEU A 65 26.36 4.60 -11.69
N CYS A 66 27.08 3.60 -12.18
CA CYS A 66 26.69 2.75 -13.31
C CYS A 66 27.21 1.31 -13.16
N GLU A 67 26.64 0.37 -13.91
CA GLU A 67 27.12 -1.01 -14.02
C GLU A 67 28.17 -1.15 -15.12
N GLU A 68 28.03 -0.35 -16.17
CA GLU A 68 28.94 -0.29 -17.30
C GLU A 68 29.43 1.15 -17.49
N VAL A 69 30.74 1.33 -17.37
CA VAL A 69 31.36 2.65 -17.58
C VAL A 69 31.43 2.92 -19.09
N PRO A 70 30.96 4.09 -19.56
CA PRO A 70 31.06 4.45 -20.97
C PRO A 70 32.49 4.38 -21.50
N ALA A 71 32.67 3.92 -22.75
CA ALA A 71 33.98 3.85 -23.38
C ALA A 71 34.61 5.26 -23.56
N GLU A 72 33.79 6.25 -23.90
CA GLU A 72 34.17 7.66 -23.92
C GLU A 72 33.75 8.29 -22.58
N ARG A 73 34.73 8.78 -21.84
CA ARG A 73 34.53 9.40 -20.53
C ARG A 73 34.70 10.90 -20.64
N SER A 74 33.75 11.62 -20.02
CA SER A 74 33.82 13.08 -19.95
C SER A 74 34.86 13.51 -18.92
N GLU A 75 35.70 14.48 -19.28
CA GLU A 75 36.69 15.07 -18.37
C GLU A 75 36.00 15.76 -17.19
N GLY A 76 36.54 15.61 -16.00
CA GLY A 76 35.99 16.19 -14.75
C GLY A 76 34.81 15.44 -14.15
N VAL A 77 34.35 14.33 -14.74
CA VAL A 77 33.28 13.49 -14.20
C VAL A 77 33.86 12.23 -13.56
N THR A 78 33.41 11.94 -12.35
CA THR A 78 33.78 10.70 -11.64
C THR A 78 32.80 9.59 -11.95
N TYR A 79 33.29 8.42 -12.36
CA TYR A 79 32.47 7.24 -12.60
C TYR A 79 32.64 6.23 -11.46
N VAL A 80 31.51 5.74 -10.97
CA VAL A 80 31.47 4.71 -9.91
C VAL A 80 30.85 3.46 -10.51
N LYS A 81 31.66 2.42 -10.71
CA LYS A 81 31.18 1.14 -11.21
C LYS A 81 30.76 0.24 -10.07
N VAL A 82 29.59 -0.33 -10.18
CA VAL A 82 28.98 -1.29 -9.23
C VAL A 82 28.46 -2.52 -9.97
N ALA A 83 28.24 -3.62 -9.25
CA ALA A 83 27.66 -4.83 -9.82
C ALA A 83 26.15 -4.69 -10.14
N SER A 84 25.43 -3.88 -9.35
CA SER A 84 24.01 -3.59 -9.54
C SER A 84 23.70 -2.18 -9.04
N THR A 85 23.21 -1.32 -9.93
CA THR A 85 22.77 0.02 -9.60
C THR A 85 21.45 0.02 -8.84
N GLU A 86 20.58 -0.98 -9.09
CA GLU A 86 19.34 -1.19 -8.36
C GLU A 86 19.59 -1.50 -6.87
N GLU A 87 20.62 -2.29 -6.55
CA GLU A 87 21.01 -2.56 -5.16
C GLU A 87 21.77 -1.40 -4.51
N ALA A 88 22.45 -0.57 -5.30
CA ALA A 88 23.28 0.52 -4.79
C ALA A 88 22.49 1.80 -4.52
N VAL A 89 21.43 2.09 -5.26
CA VAL A 89 20.70 3.36 -5.17
C VAL A 89 20.10 3.61 -3.79
N GLY A 90 19.54 2.58 -3.13
CA GLY A 90 18.99 2.70 -1.78
C GLY A 90 20.05 3.11 -0.75
N PRO A 91 21.16 2.36 -0.59
CA PRO A 91 22.29 2.75 0.24
C PRO A 91 22.85 4.14 -0.04
N VAL A 92 22.98 4.53 -1.33
CA VAL A 92 23.42 5.87 -1.73
C VAL A 92 22.46 6.94 -1.23
N ALA A 93 21.16 6.78 -1.49
CA ALA A 93 20.14 7.72 -1.02
C ALA A 93 20.13 7.82 0.51
N THR A 94 20.20 6.67 1.20
CA THR A 94 20.24 6.61 2.65
C THR A 94 21.39 7.44 3.21
N MET A 95 22.59 7.31 2.67
CA MET A 95 23.76 8.06 3.14
C MET A 95 23.66 9.54 2.78
N PHE A 96 23.24 9.86 1.56
CA PHE A 96 23.10 11.26 1.13
C PHE A 96 22.12 12.06 2.02
N TYR A 97 21.01 11.44 2.44
CA TYR A 97 20.02 12.05 3.34
C TYR A 97 20.34 11.88 4.84
N GLY A 98 21.55 11.44 5.19
CA GLY A 98 22.02 11.37 6.57
C GLY A 98 21.43 10.24 7.39
N ASP A 99 21.16 9.10 6.74
CA ASP A 99 20.66 7.84 7.35
C ASP A 99 19.40 8.02 8.21
N PRO A 100 18.32 8.58 7.64
CA PRO A 100 17.17 9.04 8.41
C PRO A 100 16.43 7.88 9.11
N SER A 101 16.43 6.68 8.54
CA SER A 101 15.76 5.52 9.13
C SER A 101 16.38 5.04 10.44
N THR A 102 17.61 5.44 10.76
CA THR A 102 18.24 5.15 12.05
C THR A 102 17.83 6.10 13.17
N LYS A 103 17.20 7.23 12.81
CA LYS A 103 16.76 8.28 13.72
C LYS A 103 15.26 8.21 14.02
N LEU A 104 14.56 7.22 13.45
CA LEU A 104 13.13 6.97 13.58
C LEU A 104 12.89 5.53 14.01
N GLN A 105 11.75 5.26 14.65
CA GLN A 105 11.20 3.91 14.76
C GLN A 105 10.41 3.62 13.47
N LEU A 106 11.09 3.15 12.42
CA LEU A 106 10.48 2.86 11.13
C LEU A 106 9.86 1.46 11.14
N VAL A 107 8.55 1.39 10.86
CA VAL A 107 7.81 0.12 10.78
C VAL A 107 7.24 -0.07 9.39
N GLY A 108 7.55 -1.21 8.76
CA GLY A 108 7.07 -1.58 7.44
C GLY A 108 5.92 -2.59 7.51
N VAL A 109 4.90 -2.40 6.67
CA VAL A 109 3.76 -3.31 6.55
C VAL A 109 3.72 -3.88 5.14
N THR A 110 3.74 -5.21 5.01
CA THR A 110 3.61 -5.90 3.72
C THR A 110 2.53 -6.98 3.76
N GLY A 111 2.05 -7.36 2.60
CA GLY A 111 0.99 -8.34 2.37
C GLY A 111 0.20 -8.00 1.11
N THR A 112 -0.83 -8.76 0.77
CA THR A 112 -1.74 -8.42 -0.33
C THR A 112 -2.71 -7.34 0.11
N ASN A 113 -3.50 -7.59 1.13
CA ASN A 113 -4.53 -6.70 1.68
C ASN A 113 -4.15 -6.22 3.09
N GLY A 114 -4.72 -5.08 3.53
CA GLY A 114 -4.58 -4.56 4.89
C GLY A 114 -3.41 -3.61 5.14
N LYS A 115 -2.43 -3.49 4.23
CA LYS A 115 -1.24 -2.62 4.39
C LYS A 115 -1.61 -1.18 4.75
N THR A 116 -2.41 -0.54 3.93
CA THR A 116 -2.85 0.86 4.10
C THR A 116 -3.58 1.04 5.43
N THR A 117 -4.51 0.13 5.73
CA THR A 117 -5.27 0.17 6.98
C THR A 117 -4.34 0.11 8.19
N ILE A 118 -3.44 -0.87 8.24
CA ILE A 118 -2.53 -1.06 9.38
C ILE A 118 -1.55 0.12 9.52
N ALA A 119 -0.90 0.55 8.44
CA ALA A 119 0.03 1.67 8.48
C ALA A 119 -0.65 2.97 8.95
N THR A 120 -1.84 3.27 8.42
CA THR A 120 -2.61 4.45 8.82
C THR A 120 -3.13 4.36 10.26
N LEU A 121 -3.59 3.19 10.69
CA LEU A 121 -4.05 3.01 12.07
C LEU A 121 -2.91 3.13 13.08
N LEU A 122 -1.72 2.61 12.77
CA LEU A 122 -0.51 2.81 13.59
C LEU A 122 -0.15 4.30 13.68
N TYR A 123 -0.10 5.00 12.56
CA TYR A 123 0.14 6.44 12.53
C TYR A 123 -0.89 7.19 13.39
N ASN A 124 -2.18 6.95 13.22
CA ASN A 124 -3.23 7.60 14.00
C ASN A 124 -3.15 7.24 15.50
N MET A 125 -2.86 5.98 15.82
CA MET A 125 -2.71 5.53 17.20
C MET A 125 -1.54 6.21 17.90
N PHE A 126 -0.36 6.25 17.26
CA PHE A 126 0.82 6.84 17.88
C PHE A 126 0.71 8.36 18.02
N ARG A 127 0.02 9.03 17.09
CA ARG A 127 -0.34 10.44 17.26
C ARG A 127 -1.27 10.69 18.44
N LYS A 128 -2.25 9.81 18.65
CA LYS A 128 -3.13 9.87 19.84
C LYS A 128 -2.38 9.57 21.14
N PHE A 129 -1.25 8.86 21.11
CA PHE A 129 -0.32 8.75 22.22
C PHE A 129 0.52 10.01 22.44
N GLY A 130 0.41 11.03 21.58
CA GLY A 130 1.14 12.28 21.68
C GLY A 130 2.51 12.29 21.00
N HIS A 131 2.80 11.27 20.17
CA HIS A 131 4.06 11.21 19.42
C HIS A 131 3.94 11.91 18.07
N LYS A 132 5.02 12.52 17.63
CA LYS A 132 5.16 12.99 16.26
C LYS A 132 5.45 11.83 15.33
N CYS A 133 4.68 11.72 14.25
CA CYS A 133 4.70 10.56 13.37
C CYS A 133 4.71 10.93 11.89
N GLY A 134 5.33 10.07 11.08
CA GLY A 134 5.21 10.07 9.64
C GLY A 134 4.43 8.86 9.13
N LEU A 135 3.80 9.02 7.97
CA LEU A 135 3.12 7.95 7.24
C LEU A 135 3.52 7.98 5.77
N LEU A 136 3.85 6.81 5.21
CA LEU A 136 4.05 6.60 3.78
C LEU A 136 3.08 5.54 3.30
N SER A 137 2.07 5.94 2.55
CA SER A 137 0.96 5.04 2.15
C SER A 137 0.44 5.32 0.76
N THR A 138 -0.36 4.40 0.25
CA THR A 138 -1.03 4.51 -1.06
C THR A 138 -1.97 5.71 -1.12
N VAL A 139 -2.60 6.06 -0.01
CA VAL A 139 -3.62 7.12 0.06
C VAL A 139 -2.98 8.50 0.06
N CYS A 140 -2.07 8.72 0.98
CA CYS A 140 -1.37 9.98 1.17
C CYS A 140 -0.14 9.75 2.07
N ASN A 141 0.91 10.49 1.85
CA ASN A 141 2.02 10.57 2.78
C ASN A 141 1.75 11.69 3.78
N TYR A 142 2.18 11.50 5.02
CA TYR A 142 2.07 12.53 6.07
C TYR A 142 3.38 12.74 6.77
N ILE A 143 3.73 14.00 6.99
CA ILE A 143 4.77 14.44 7.92
C ILE A 143 4.05 15.23 9.00
N GLU A 144 3.86 14.67 10.18
CA GLU A 144 2.93 15.19 11.18
C GLU A 144 1.53 15.37 10.55
N ASP A 145 1.00 16.59 10.53
CA ASP A 145 -0.30 16.92 9.93
C ASP A 145 -0.21 17.35 8.45
N GLU A 146 1.02 17.51 7.93
CA GLU A 146 1.22 17.93 6.55
C GLU A 146 0.98 16.76 5.60
N ALA A 147 -0.05 16.88 4.76
CA ALA A 147 -0.38 15.91 3.74
C ALA A 147 0.45 16.16 2.47
N ILE A 148 1.13 15.13 2.01
CA ILE A 148 1.94 15.13 0.77
C ILE A 148 1.34 14.11 -0.19
N PRO A 149 0.92 14.49 -1.40
CA PRO A 149 0.40 13.56 -2.38
C PRO A 149 1.34 12.37 -2.61
N ALA A 150 0.78 11.18 -2.75
CA ALA A 150 1.53 9.95 -3.00
C ALA A 150 1.36 9.54 -4.46
N ASP A 151 2.46 9.49 -5.23
CA ASP A 151 2.44 8.97 -6.60
C ASP A 151 2.51 7.43 -6.64
N HIS A 152 3.11 6.84 -5.62
CA HIS A 152 3.29 5.39 -5.47
C HIS A 152 3.06 4.95 -4.03
N THR A 153 2.55 3.72 -3.85
CA THR A 153 2.40 3.09 -2.51
C THR A 153 3.70 3.11 -1.71
N THR A 154 4.83 2.88 -2.38
CA THR A 154 6.17 3.00 -1.80
C THR A 154 6.99 3.80 -2.80
N PRO A 155 7.49 5.00 -2.45
CA PRO A 155 8.28 5.85 -3.33
C PRO A 155 9.58 5.19 -3.84
N ASP A 156 10.24 5.81 -4.81
CA ASP A 156 11.59 5.43 -5.19
C ASP A 156 12.59 5.72 -4.03
N PRO A 157 13.81 5.14 -4.06
CA PRO A 157 14.75 5.27 -2.93
C PRO A 157 15.16 6.71 -2.61
N ILE A 158 15.21 7.59 -3.60
CA ILE A 158 15.61 8.99 -3.42
C ILE A 158 14.49 9.74 -2.70
N GLU A 159 13.27 9.67 -3.25
CA GLU A 159 12.10 10.30 -2.66
C GLU A 159 11.81 9.75 -1.26
N LEU A 160 11.91 8.43 -1.08
CA LEU A 160 11.69 7.76 0.20
C LEU A 160 12.63 8.28 1.28
N ASN A 161 13.94 8.35 1.02
CA ASN A 161 14.91 8.87 1.98
C ASN A 161 14.75 10.37 2.20
N SER A 162 14.38 11.15 1.18
CA SER A 162 14.05 12.57 1.31
C SER A 162 12.87 12.79 2.26
N LEU A 163 11.78 12.01 2.11
CA LEU A 163 10.62 12.09 2.99
C LEU A 163 10.97 11.69 4.44
N LEU A 164 11.74 10.62 4.63
CA LEU A 164 12.20 10.21 5.95
C LEU A 164 13.10 11.26 6.60
N ALA A 165 13.96 11.93 5.83
CA ALA A 165 14.80 13.03 6.35
C ALA A 165 13.94 14.22 6.80
N LYS A 166 12.94 14.60 6.02
CA LYS A 166 11.97 15.65 6.42
C LYS A 166 11.18 15.26 7.67
N MET A 167 10.80 13.99 7.83
CA MET A 167 10.17 13.49 9.07
C MET A 167 11.10 13.68 10.29
N VAL A 168 12.39 13.36 10.13
CA VAL A 168 13.39 13.59 11.19
C VAL A 168 13.51 15.08 11.51
N GLU A 169 13.58 15.96 10.50
CA GLU A 169 13.65 17.41 10.68
C GLU A 169 12.41 17.98 11.37
N ALA A 170 11.22 17.41 11.08
CA ALA A 170 9.97 17.76 11.77
C ALA A 170 9.89 17.22 13.21
N GLY A 171 10.87 16.41 13.62
CA GLY A 171 10.94 15.80 14.94
C GLY A 171 10.06 14.56 15.11
N CYS A 172 9.72 13.87 14.02
CA CYS A 172 9.02 12.58 14.11
C CYS A 172 9.87 11.53 14.84
N GLU A 173 9.24 10.81 15.76
CA GLU A 173 9.84 9.70 16.50
C GLU A 173 9.56 8.37 15.80
N TYR A 174 8.41 8.26 15.14
CA TYR A 174 7.92 7.07 14.47
C TYR A 174 7.59 7.36 13.00
N ALA A 175 7.80 6.38 12.15
CA ALA A 175 7.30 6.39 10.79
C ALA A 175 6.71 5.01 10.45
N PHE A 176 5.53 5.02 9.83
CA PHE A 176 4.83 3.82 9.41
C PHE A 176 4.71 3.83 7.89
N MET A 177 5.04 2.71 7.24
CA MET A 177 5.04 2.67 5.78
C MET A 177 4.52 1.37 5.20
N GLU A 178 3.89 1.48 4.04
CA GLU A 178 3.57 0.34 3.21
C GLU A 178 4.81 -0.12 2.42
N CYS A 179 5.14 -1.41 2.52
CA CYS A 179 6.18 -2.05 1.72
C CYS A 179 5.52 -2.92 0.64
N SER A 180 5.34 -2.37 -0.56
CA SER A 180 4.75 -3.11 -1.68
C SER A 180 5.72 -4.18 -2.21
N SER A 181 5.18 -5.27 -2.78
CA SER A 181 6.01 -6.32 -3.37
C SER A 181 6.91 -5.82 -4.51
N HIS A 182 6.41 -4.86 -5.30
CA HIS A 182 7.20 -4.19 -6.33
C HIS A 182 8.38 -3.43 -5.72
N ALA A 183 8.13 -2.65 -4.66
CA ALA A 183 9.19 -1.87 -4.01
C ALA A 183 10.26 -2.76 -3.38
N ILE A 184 9.87 -3.88 -2.78
CA ILE A 184 10.81 -4.85 -2.22
C ILE A 184 11.63 -5.51 -3.35
N ALA A 185 10.97 -5.98 -4.41
CA ALA A 185 11.63 -6.60 -5.56
C ALA A 185 12.59 -5.63 -6.26
N GLN A 186 12.19 -4.37 -6.44
CA GLN A 186 12.98 -3.29 -7.04
C GLN A 186 13.94 -2.60 -6.05
N LYS A 187 14.23 -3.20 -4.91
CA LYS A 187 15.17 -2.70 -3.89
C LYS A 187 14.92 -1.26 -3.41
N ARG A 188 13.70 -0.71 -3.59
CA ARG A 188 13.37 0.67 -3.21
C ARG A 188 13.57 0.96 -1.72
N ILE A 189 13.43 -0.06 -0.88
CA ILE A 189 13.65 0.01 0.58
C ILE A 189 15.07 -0.41 0.99
N GLY A 190 15.96 -0.62 0.03
CA GLY A 190 17.36 -0.97 0.28
C GLY A 190 18.07 0.11 1.10
N GLY A 191 18.94 -0.29 2.02
CA GLY A 191 19.67 0.63 2.90
C GLY A 191 18.92 1.13 4.13
N LEU A 192 17.59 0.99 4.18
CA LEU A 192 16.79 1.41 5.33
C LEU A 192 16.94 0.45 6.51
N LYS A 193 16.89 1.00 7.72
CA LYS A 193 16.86 0.25 8.97
C LYS A 193 15.44 0.28 9.55
N PHE A 194 14.80 -0.88 9.57
CA PHE A 194 13.47 -1.03 10.17
C PHE A 194 13.55 -1.41 11.64
N ALA A 195 12.71 -0.79 12.48
CA ALA A 195 12.46 -1.20 13.85
C ALA A 195 11.53 -2.42 13.92
N GLY A 196 10.66 -2.59 12.91
CA GLY A 196 9.77 -3.74 12.82
C GLY A 196 9.16 -3.93 11.44
N GLY A 197 8.65 -5.14 11.22
CA GLY A 197 7.94 -5.53 10.02
C GLY A 197 6.68 -6.33 10.34
N LEU A 198 5.59 -6.07 9.60
CA LEU A 198 4.31 -6.75 9.73
C LEU A 198 3.92 -7.45 8.43
N PHE A 199 3.51 -8.70 8.55
CA PHE A 199 2.89 -9.46 7.45
C PHE A 199 1.39 -9.64 7.69
N THR A 200 0.59 -9.30 6.68
CA THR A 200 -0.87 -9.37 6.77
C THR A 200 -1.44 -10.67 6.20
N ASN A 201 -1.31 -10.87 4.89
CA ASN A 201 -1.82 -12.03 4.16
C ASN A 201 -1.18 -12.11 2.76
N LEU A 202 -1.34 -13.27 2.11
CA LEU A 202 -0.88 -13.48 0.75
C LEU A 202 -1.97 -14.17 -0.08
N THR A 203 -2.61 -13.42 -0.98
CA THR A 203 -3.58 -13.90 -1.95
C THR A 203 -3.13 -13.56 -3.37
N ARG A 204 -3.82 -14.07 -4.39
CA ARG A 204 -3.44 -13.89 -5.80
C ARG A 204 -3.57 -12.41 -6.20
N ASP A 205 -2.42 -11.77 -6.47
CA ASP A 205 -2.34 -10.42 -7.02
C ASP A 205 -0.98 -10.21 -7.70
N HIS A 206 -0.86 -9.19 -8.56
CA HIS A 206 0.40 -8.76 -9.18
C HIS A 206 1.18 -9.85 -9.95
N LEU A 207 0.49 -10.89 -10.48
CA LEU A 207 1.14 -11.95 -11.27
C LEU A 207 1.55 -11.48 -12.68
N ASP A 208 1.00 -10.36 -13.14
CA ASP A 208 1.48 -9.63 -14.32
C ASP A 208 2.95 -9.22 -14.18
N TYR A 209 3.36 -8.80 -13.00
CA TYR A 209 4.74 -8.40 -12.66
C TYR A 209 5.58 -9.60 -12.17
N HIS A 210 5.13 -10.31 -11.13
CA HIS A 210 5.92 -11.37 -10.48
C HIS A 210 5.94 -12.70 -11.24
N LYS A 211 5.06 -12.89 -12.23
CA LYS A 211 4.89 -14.08 -13.09
C LYS A 211 4.35 -15.30 -12.34
N THR A 212 4.85 -15.63 -11.16
CA THR A 212 4.39 -16.77 -10.35
C THR A 212 4.03 -16.35 -8.95
N PHE A 213 3.22 -17.16 -8.26
CA PHE A 213 2.84 -16.94 -6.88
C PHE A 213 4.06 -17.06 -5.94
N GLU A 214 4.98 -17.96 -6.25
CA GLU A 214 6.23 -18.16 -5.50
C GLU A 214 7.11 -16.91 -5.55
N ASN A 215 7.31 -16.34 -6.74
CA ASN A 215 8.08 -15.10 -6.88
C ASN A 215 7.44 -13.94 -6.10
N TYR A 216 6.10 -13.85 -6.12
CA TYR A 216 5.35 -12.85 -5.36
C TYR A 216 5.52 -13.03 -3.85
N ARG A 217 5.44 -14.29 -3.37
CA ARG A 217 5.72 -14.65 -1.98
C ARG A 217 7.15 -14.30 -1.58
N ASP A 218 8.13 -14.73 -2.38
CA ASP A 218 9.55 -14.59 -2.08
C ASP A 218 9.99 -13.12 -2.12
N ALA A 219 9.40 -12.31 -2.99
CA ALA A 219 9.59 -10.87 -2.97
C ALA A 219 9.19 -10.25 -1.62
N LYS A 220 8.02 -10.62 -1.05
CA LYS A 220 7.62 -10.14 0.28
C LYS A 220 8.47 -10.71 1.41
N LYS A 221 8.84 -12.00 1.31
CA LYS A 221 9.69 -12.67 2.28
C LYS A 221 11.06 -11.98 2.42
N ALA A 222 11.63 -11.48 1.32
CA ALA A 222 12.92 -10.78 1.32
C ALA A 222 12.93 -9.56 2.26
N PHE A 223 11.79 -8.92 2.49
CA PHE A 223 11.68 -7.85 3.49
C PHE A 223 11.99 -8.36 4.90
N PHE A 224 11.39 -9.48 5.33
CA PHE A 224 11.62 -10.07 6.65
C PHE A 224 13.04 -10.65 6.80
N ASP A 225 13.57 -11.22 5.72
CA ASP A 225 14.95 -11.75 5.70
C ASP A 225 15.99 -10.62 5.88
N SER A 226 15.65 -9.39 5.49
CA SER A 226 16.50 -8.20 5.61
C SER A 226 16.43 -7.51 6.98
N LEU A 227 15.46 -7.84 7.83
CA LEU A 227 15.30 -7.21 9.13
C LEU A 227 16.49 -7.45 10.05
N PRO A 228 17.00 -6.42 10.74
CA PRO A 228 18.11 -6.58 11.68
C PRO A 228 17.67 -7.35 12.94
N LYS A 229 18.62 -7.94 13.64
CA LYS A 229 18.36 -8.67 14.89
C LYS A 229 17.69 -7.83 15.99
N THR A 230 17.81 -6.51 15.91
CA THR A 230 17.18 -5.56 16.84
C THR A 230 15.73 -5.25 16.51
N ALA A 231 15.23 -5.68 15.35
CA ALA A 231 13.86 -5.47 14.91
C ALA A 231 12.91 -6.54 15.45
N PHE A 232 11.60 -6.28 15.32
CA PHE A 232 10.58 -7.30 15.46
C PHE A 232 9.97 -7.67 14.11
N ALA A 233 9.44 -8.87 14.02
CA ALA A 233 8.69 -9.38 12.87
C ALA A 233 7.37 -9.94 13.38
N ILE A 234 6.24 -9.31 13.00
CA ILE A 234 4.89 -9.78 13.36
C ILE A 234 4.27 -10.43 12.15
N THR A 235 3.81 -11.67 12.30
CA THR A 235 3.21 -12.45 11.20
C THR A 235 1.83 -12.98 11.54
N ASN A 236 0.97 -13.02 10.52
CA ASN A 236 -0.37 -13.60 10.62
C ASN A 236 -0.29 -15.14 10.59
N ALA A 237 -0.60 -15.77 11.71
CA ALA A 237 -0.62 -17.23 11.81
C ALA A 237 -1.85 -17.87 11.15
N ASP A 238 -2.89 -17.09 10.83
CA ASP A 238 -4.05 -17.56 10.08
C ASP A 238 -3.79 -17.70 8.57
N ASP A 239 -2.73 -17.05 8.05
CA ASP A 239 -2.29 -17.21 6.66
C ASP A 239 -1.28 -18.36 6.54
N LYS A 240 -1.52 -19.26 5.57
CA LYS A 240 -0.64 -20.42 5.32
C LYS A 240 0.82 -20.04 5.01
N ASN A 241 1.07 -18.82 4.51
CA ASN A 241 2.41 -18.32 4.23
C ASN A 241 2.99 -17.52 5.42
N GLY A 242 2.22 -17.29 6.49
CA GLY A 242 2.66 -16.47 7.62
C GLY A 242 3.99 -16.91 8.21
N MET A 243 4.13 -18.19 8.54
CA MET A 243 5.40 -18.71 9.08
C MET A 243 6.52 -18.78 8.03
N VAL A 244 6.19 -18.94 6.75
CA VAL A 244 7.17 -18.91 5.66
C VAL A 244 7.82 -17.53 5.55
N MET A 245 7.05 -16.45 5.74
CA MET A 245 7.57 -15.08 5.67
C MET A 245 8.68 -14.82 6.67
N VAL A 246 8.58 -15.37 7.86
CA VAL A 246 9.52 -15.11 8.97
C VAL A 246 10.55 -16.23 9.19
N GLN A 247 10.58 -17.24 8.32
CA GLN A 247 11.38 -18.45 8.46
C GLN A 247 12.88 -18.17 8.61
N ASN A 248 13.42 -17.17 7.89
CA ASN A 248 14.85 -16.87 7.86
C ASN A 248 15.18 -15.51 8.48
N THR A 249 14.20 -14.83 9.08
CA THR A 249 14.46 -13.54 9.70
C THR A 249 15.36 -13.66 10.91
N LYS A 250 16.16 -12.62 11.15
CA LYS A 250 16.97 -12.47 12.37
C LYS A 250 16.23 -11.71 13.48
N ALA A 251 15.08 -11.11 13.13
CA ALA A 251 14.27 -10.30 14.03
C ALA A 251 13.55 -11.16 15.08
N THR A 252 13.10 -10.54 16.16
CA THR A 252 12.22 -11.19 17.15
C THR A 252 10.86 -11.46 16.53
N VAL A 253 10.52 -12.73 16.35
CA VAL A 253 9.25 -13.15 15.74
C VAL A 253 8.13 -13.15 16.78
N LYS A 254 6.98 -12.56 16.40
CA LYS A 254 5.70 -12.64 17.10
C LYS A 254 4.59 -13.00 16.11
N THR A 255 3.62 -13.73 16.59
CA THR A 255 2.48 -14.19 15.79
C THR A 255 1.19 -13.53 16.26
N TYR A 256 0.24 -13.34 15.35
CA TYR A 256 -1.12 -12.99 15.70
C TYR A 256 -2.13 -13.87 14.98
N SER A 257 -3.28 -14.12 15.62
CA SER A 257 -4.33 -14.98 15.09
C SER A 257 -5.70 -14.67 15.68
N THR A 258 -6.74 -14.81 14.85
CA THR A 258 -8.15 -14.83 15.28
C THR A 258 -8.72 -16.23 15.40
N ARG A 259 -7.94 -17.28 15.05
CA ARG A 259 -8.40 -18.67 14.94
C ARG A 259 -7.60 -19.66 15.77
N THR A 260 -6.29 -19.46 15.86
CA THR A 260 -5.35 -20.40 16.46
C THR A 260 -4.60 -19.79 17.64
N MET A 261 -3.75 -20.60 18.30
CA MET A 261 -2.85 -20.09 19.33
C MET A 261 -1.77 -19.20 18.71
N ALA A 262 -1.59 -18.03 19.28
CA ALA A 262 -0.60 -17.04 18.83
C ALA A 262 -0.16 -16.19 20.02
N ASP A 263 0.88 -15.36 19.83
CA ASP A 263 1.33 -14.39 20.83
C ASP A 263 0.28 -13.32 21.12
N PHE A 264 -0.46 -12.88 20.08
CA PHE A 264 -1.55 -11.93 20.16
C PHE A 264 -2.81 -12.58 19.60
N LYS A 265 -3.93 -12.53 20.34
CA LYS A 265 -5.20 -13.19 19.99
C LYS A 265 -6.37 -12.23 20.09
N ALA A 266 -7.33 -12.40 19.22
CA ALA A 266 -8.61 -11.73 19.35
C ALA A 266 -9.77 -12.66 19.01
N LYS A 267 -10.92 -12.42 19.66
CA LYS A 267 -12.21 -13.03 19.35
C LYS A 267 -13.26 -11.94 19.16
N ILE A 268 -14.17 -12.15 18.23
CA ILE A 268 -15.36 -11.32 18.10
C ILE A 268 -16.38 -11.81 19.12
N ILE A 269 -16.84 -10.91 19.99
CA ILE A 269 -17.93 -11.15 20.93
C ILE A 269 -19.25 -10.79 20.24
N GLU A 270 -19.33 -9.59 19.66
CA GLU A 270 -20.50 -9.09 18.96
C GLU A 270 -20.09 -8.28 17.73
N CYS A 271 -20.96 -8.26 16.72
CA CYS A 271 -20.75 -7.50 15.49
C CYS A 271 -22.03 -6.73 15.10
N HIS A 272 -21.92 -5.42 14.93
CA HIS A 272 -23.00 -4.50 14.55
C HIS A 272 -22.53 -3.54 13.45
N PHE A 273 -23.45 -2.81 12.81
CA PHE A 273 -23.09 -1.79 11.82
C PHE A 273 -22.28 -0.62 12.40
N GLU A 274 -22.43 -0.38 13.71
CA GLU A 274 -21.70 0.66 14.45
C GLU A 274 -20.28 0.24 14.81
N GLY A 275 -19.98 -1.07 14.78
CA GLY A 275 -18.69 -1.61 15.13
C GLY A 275 -18.77 -3.02 15.73
N MET A 276 -17.69 -3.44 16.35
CA MET A 276 -17.57 -4.76 16.98
C MET A 276 -17.15 -4.64 18.44
N TYR A 277 -17.59 -5.62 19.25
CA TYR A 277 -17.01 -5.91 20.56
C TYR A 277 -16.04 -7.07 20.41
N LEU A 278 -14.81 -6.86 20.84
CA LEU A 278 -13.72 -7.81 20.72
C LEU A 278 -13.15 -8.15 22.09
N ASP A 279 -12.75 -9.41 22.28
CA ASP A 279 -11.79 -9.81 23.32
C ASP A 279 -10.40 -9.84 22.67
N ILE A 280 -9.48 -9.01 23.14
CA ILE A 280 -8.07 -8.98 22.73
C ILE A 280 -7.21 -9.35 23.92
N ASP A 281 -6.58 -10.53 23.89
CA ASP A 281 -5.73 -11.10 24.96
C ASP A 281 -6.41 -11.07 26.34
N GLY A 282 -7.73 -11.32 26.41
CA GLY A 282 -8.52 -11.35 27.65
C GLY A 282 -9.06 -9.98 28.09
N HIS A 283 -8.97 -8.97 27.25
CA HIS A 283 -9.52 -7.63 27.49
C HIS A 283 -10.62 -7.31 26.48
N GLU A 284 -11.79 -6.93 26.96
CA GLU A 284 -12.90 -6.52 26.11
C GLU A 284 -12.74 -5.08 25.64
N VAL A 285 -12.97 -4.84 24.33
CA VAL A 285 -12.91 -3.51 23.72
C VAL A 285 -13.95 -3.36 22.62
N GLY A 286 -14.69 -2.25 22.65
CA GLY A 286 -15.55 -1.83 21.54
C GLY A 286 -14.75 -1.07 20.51
N VAL A 287 -14.88 -1.43 19.22
CA VAL A 287 -14.18 -0.79 18.10
C VAL A 287 -15.14 -0.36 17.01
N GLN A 288 -14.85 0.76 16.33
CA GLN A 288 -15.68 1.33 15.26
C GLN A 288 -15.34 0.74 13.88
N PHE A 289 -15.18 -0.57 13.81
CA PHE A 289 -14.82 -1.31 12.60
C PHE A 289 -15.78 -2.49 12.42
N ILE A 290 -16.00 -2.89 11.18
CA ILE A 290 -16.76 -4.09 10.81
C ILE A 290 -15.89 -5.04 9.99
N GLY A 291 -16.28 -6.32 9.96
CA GLY A 291 -15.63 -7.38 9.18
C GLY A 291 -14.43 -8.04 9.89
N LYS A 292 -14.41 -9.36 9.82
CA LYS A 292 -13.39 -10.22 10.47
C LYS A 292 -11.96 -9.86 10.07
N PHE A 293 -11.75 -9.45 8.81
CA PHE A 293 -10.41 -9.05 8.36
C PHE A 293 -9.90 -7.80 9.06
N ASN A 294 -10.80 -6.89 9.51
CA ASN A 294 -10.39 -5.74 10.32
C ASN A 294 -10.01 -6.15 11.74
N VAL A 295 -10.54 -7.24 12.28
CA VAL A 295 -10.03 -7.77 13.55
C VAL A 295 -8.58 -8.21 13.43
N SER A 296 -8.22 -8.89 12.32
CA SER A 296 -6.81 -9.22 12.02
C SER A 296 -5.95 -7.98 11.86
N ASN A 297 -6.43 -6.93 11.17
CA ASN A 297 -5.72 -5.66 11.02
C ASN A 297 -5.50 -4.98 12.37
N LEU A 298 -6.54 -4.88 13.21
CA LEU A 298 -6.48 -4.30 14.56
C LEU A 298 -5.53 -5.08 15.48
N LEU A 299 -5.53 -6.41 15.36
CA LEU A 299 -4.64 -7.26 16.14
C LEU A 299 -3.16 -7.08 15.73
N ALA A 300 -2.89 -6.90 14.44
CA ALA A 300 -1.56 -6.55 13.96
C ALA A 300 -1.10 -5.16 14.47
N VAL A 301 -2.02 -4.18 14.51
CA VAL A 301 -1.78 -2.84 15.09
C VAL A 301 -1.49 -2.95 16.59
N TYR A 302 -2.30 -3.72 17.33
CA TYR A 302 -2.11 -3.99 18.75
C TYR A 302 -0.73 -4.60 19.02
N GLY A 303 -0.39 -5.68 18.31
CA GLY A 303 0.89 -6.36 18.47
C GLY A 303 2.08 -5.45 18.17
N ALA A 304 2.00 -4.63 17.10
CA ALA A 304 3.05 -3.67 16.77
C ALA A 304 3.22 -2.59 17.86
N ALA A 305 2.11 -2.08 18.40
CA ALA A 305 2.15 -1.09 19.48
C ALA A 305 2.76 -1.67 20.77
N VAL A 306 2.45 -2.94 21.11
CA VAL A 306 3.08 -3.65 22.23
C VAL A 306 4.58 -3.79 22.00
N MET A 307 5.00 -4.21 20.78
CA MET A 307 6.42 -4.37 20.45
C MET A 307 7.18 -3.04 20.42
N LEU A 308 6.48 -1.92 20.21
CA LEU A 308 7.01 -0.55 20.32
C LEU A 308 6.90 0.01 21.75
N GLY A 309 6.62 -0.84 22.74
CA GLY A 309 6.67 -0.50 24.17
C GLY A 309 5.42 0.19 24.73
N LYS A 310 4.29 0.18 24.01
CA LYS A 310 3.02 0.71 24.56
C LYS A 310 2.36 -0.32 25.46
N LYS A 311 1.68 0.17 26.52
CA LYS A 311 0.95 -0.69 27.45
C LYS A 311 -0.39 -1.13 26.84
N PRO A 312 -0.80 -2.40 27.00
CA PRO A 312 -2.05 -2.95 26.47
C PRO A 312 -3.27 -2.08 26.75
N GLU A 313 -3.45 -1.62 27.99
CA GLU A 313 -4.61 -0.83 28.40
C GLU A 313 -4.69 0.50 27.60
N GLY A 314 -3.57 1.18 27.45
CA GLY A 314 -3.49 2.43 26.67
C GLY A 314 -3.77 2.19 25.19
N ILE A 315 -3.29 1.08 24.64
CA ILE A 315 -3.55 0.70 23.23
C ILE A 315 -5.06 0.48 23.03
N LEU A 316 -5.72 -0.27 23.91
CA LEU A 316 -7.14 -0.60 23.79
C LEU A 316 -8.04 0.65 23.94
N VAL A 317 -7.70 1.56 24.86
CA VAL A 317 -8.40 2.85 25.00
C VAL A 317 -8.32 3.65 23.71
N ILE A 318 -7.13 3.77 23.10
CA ILE A 318 -7.00 4.51 21.84
C ILE A 318 -7.70 3.75 20.70
N MET A 319 -7.56 2.44 20.65
CA MET A 319 -8.16 1.60 19.59
C MET A 319 -9.68 1.76 19.53
N SER A 320 -10.38 1.91 20.66
CA SER A 320 -11.81 2.16 20.70
C SER A 320 -12.23 3.49 20.05
N THR A 321 -11.30 4.43 19.91
CA THR A 321 -11.55 5.76 19.31
C THR A 321 -11.08 5.88 17.85
N LEU A 322 -10.44 4.84 17.31
CA LEU A 322 -10.00 4.84 15.92
C LEU A 322 -11.20 4.64 14.98
N LYS A 323 -11.12 5.27 13.81
CA LYS A 323 -12.14 5.15 12.75
C LYS A 323 -11.56 4.42 11.55
N SER A 324 -12.44 3.93 10.68
CA SER A 324 -12.05 3.34 9.40
C SER A 324 -11.20 4.32 8.59
N VAL A 325 -10.26 3.77 7.85
CA VAL A 325 -9.42 4.54 6.93
C VAL A 325 -10.24 4.92 5.70
N SER A 326 -10.05 6.13 5.20
CA SER A 326 -10.78 6.64 4.03
C SER A 326 -10.74 5.65 2.86
N GLY A 327 -11.90 5.34 2.30
CA GLY A 327 -12.07 4.38 1.22
C GLY A 327 -11.77 2.92 1.60
N ARG A 328 -11.84 2.58 2.89
CA ARG A 328 -11.70 1.21 3.42
C ARG A 328 -12.90 0.87 4.30
N LEU A 329 -13.87 0.13 3.75
CA LEU A 329 -15.16 -0.10 4.41
C LEU A 329 -15.74 1.19 5.02
N GLU A 330 -15.71 2.27 4.25
CA GLU A 330 -16.19 3.59 4.70
C GLU A 330 -17.71 3.67 4.56
N PRO A 331 -18.49 3.69 5.68
CA PRO A 331 -19.95 3.77 5.59
C PRO A 331 -20.41 5.22 5.41
N ILE A 332 -21.39 5.41 4.53
CA ILE A 332 -22.11 6.66 4.33
C ILE A 332 -23.60 6.32 4.45
N ARG A 333 -24.32 7.00 5.34
CA ARG A 333 -25.72 6.69 5.63
C ARG A 333 -26.65 7.76 5.06
N SER A 334 -27.74 7.34 4.45
CA SER A 334 -28.83 8.22 4.07
C SER A 334 -29.80 8.44 5.21
N ASN A 335 -30.58 9.52 5.14
CA ASN A 335 -31.67 9.78 6.06
C ASN A 335 -32.81 8.75 5.96
N ASP A 336 -32.94 8.10 4.81
CA ASP A 336 -33.98 7.10 4.52
C ASP A 336 -33.60 5.68 5.00
N GLY A 337 -32.41 5.52 5.59
CA GLY A 337 -31.97 4.28 6.19
C GLY A 337 -31.29 3.31 5.21
N VAL A 338 -30.79 3.79 4.07
CA VAL A 338 -29.87 3.08 3.17
C VAL A 338 -28.44 3.33 3.64
N THR A 339 -27.58 2.31 3.58
CA THR A 339 -26.15 2.45 3.87
C THR A 339 -25.34 2.20 2.61
N ALA A 340 -24.55 3.17 2.15
CA ALA A 340 -23.53 2.95 1.15
C ALA A 340 -22.18 2.68 1.84
N ILE A 341 -21.43 1.71 1.33
CA ILE A 341 -20.08 1.37 1.78
C ILE A 341 -19.13 1.58 0.61
N VAL A 342 -18.16 2.47 0.77
CA VAL A 342 -17.13 2.73 -0.22
C VAL A 342 -15.85 1.99 0.16
N ASP A 343 -15.33 1.17 -0.76
CA ASP A 343 -14.14 0.35 -0.52
C ASP A 343 -13.20 0.27 -1.73
N TYR A 344 -11.92 0.09 -1.47
CA TYR A 344 -10.87 -0.09 -2.47
C TYR A 344 -10.78 -1.53 -3.02
N ALA A 345 -11.73 -2.39 -2.74
CA ALA A 345 -11.76 -3.78 -3.20
C ALA A 345 -11.74 -3.86 -4.74
N HIS A 346 -10.60 -4.26 -5.31
CA HIS A 346 -10.34 -4.33 -6.75
C HIS A 346 -9.75 -5.68 -7.17
N THR A 347 -9.87 -6.68 -6.31
CA THR A 347 -9.52 -8.10 -6.56
C THR A 347 -10.69 -8.98 -6.14
N PRO A 348 -10.81 -10.22 -6.68
CA PRO A 348 -11.87 -11.16 -6.28
C PRO A 348 -11.89 -11.41 -4.77
N ASP A 349 -10.74 -11.69 -4.17
CA ASP A 349 -10.56 -11.94 -2.73
C ASP A 349 -10.97 -10.72 -1.88
N ALA A 350 -10.60 -9.51 -2.30
CA ALA A 350 -10.98 -8.30 -1.59
C ALA A 350 -12.51 -8.07 -1.64
N LEU A 351 -13.15 -8.31 -2.80
CA LEU A 351 -14.60 -8.25 -2.93
C LEU A 351 -15.30 -9.28 -2.06
N GLU A 352 -14.81 -10.53 -2.05
CA GLU A 352 -15.33 -11.60 -1.18
C GLU A 352 -15.29 -11.19 0.29
N ASN A 353 -14.15 -10.67 0.77
CA ASN A 353 -13.97 -10.26 2.15
C ASN A 353 -14.90 -9.11 2.55
N VAL A 354 -15.05 -8.09 1.68
CA VAL A 354 -15.92 -6.95 1.94
C VAL A 354 -17.40 -7.37 1.94
N LEU A 355 -17.83 -8.18 0.98
CA LEU A 355 -19.19 -8.68 0.89
C LEU A 355 -19.54 -9.59 2.08
N ASN A 356 -18.62 -10.48 2.49
CA ASN A 356 -18.80 -11.28 3.70
C ASN A 356 -18.98 -10.40 4.94
N ALA A 357 -18.18 -9.34 5.09
CA ALA A 357 -18.30 -8.40 6.19
C ALA A 357 -19.67 -7.68 6.19
N ILE A 358 -20.18 -7.33 5.03
CA ILE A 358 -21.51 -6.73 4.88
C ILE A 358 -22.60 -7.73 5.30
N HIS A 359 -22.53 -8.97 4.84
CA HIS A 359 -23.50 -10.02 5.18
C HIS A 359 -23.49 -10.37 6.68
N GLU A 360 -22.33 -10.40 7.33
CA GLU A 360 -22.22 -10.62 8.77
C GLU A 360 -22.99 -9.58 9.60
N VAL A 361 -23.04 -8.34 9.10
CA VAL A 361 -23.72 -7.24 9.78
C VAL A 361 -25.21 -7.16 9.40
N LEU A 362 -25.55 -7.49 8.14
CA LEU A 362 -26.95 -7.51 7.67
C LEU A 362 -27.77 -8.59 8.38
N ASP A 363 -27.14 -9.69 8.81
CA ASP A 363 -27.81 -10.82 9.47
C ASP A 363 -29.08 -11.29 8.74
N GLY A 364 -29.01 -11.32 7.40
CA GLY A 364 -30.13 -11.69 6.53
C GLY A 364 -31.24 -10.65 6.40
N LYS A 365 -31.03 -9.42 6.88
CA LYS A 365 -32.00 -8.31 6.77
C LYS A 365 -31.52 -7.30 5.71
N GLY A 366 -32.36 -7.04 4.70
CA GLY A 366 -32.02 -6.15 3.59
C GLY A 366 -31.27 -6.85 2.43
N LYS A 367 -31.07 -6.12 1.35
CA LYS A 367 -30.42 -6.58 0.13
C LYS A 367 -29.03 -5.95 -0.04
N VAL A 368 -28.16 -6.63 -0.77
CA VAL A 368 -26.86 -6.09 -1.16
C VAL A 368 -26.87 -5.73 -2.66
N ILE A 369 -26.57 -4.46 -2.95
CA ILE A 369 -26.39 -3.94 -4.31
C ILE A 369 -24.91 -3.61 -4.48
N THR A 370 -24.22 -4.22 -5.43
CA THR A 370 -22.79 -3.98 -5.64
C THR A 370 -22.54 -3.22 -6.94
N VAL A 371 -21.85 -2.10 -6.83
CA VAL A 371 -21.29 -1.33 -7.96
C VAL A 371 -19.80 -1.64 -8.02
N CYS A 372 -19.32 -2.23 -9.11
CA CYS A 372 -17.92 -2.56 -9.27
C CYS A 372 -17.44 -2.44 -10.71
N GLY A 373 -16.15 -2.18 -10.87
CA GLY A 373 -15.47 -2.12 -12.15
C GLY A 373 -14.04 -2.67 -12.01
N ALA A 374 -13.34 -2.76 -13.14
CA ALA A 374 -11.95 -3.17 -13.17
C ALA A 374 -11.07 -2.12 -13.86
N GLY A 375 -9.81 -2.00 -13.44
CA GLY A 375 -8.85 -1.09 -14.06
C GLY A 375 -8.34 -1.60 -15.40
N GLY A 376 -8.18 -0.66 -16.35
CA GLY A 376 -7.48 -0.89 -17.62
C GLY A 376 -5.98 -1.03 -17.43
N ASN A 377 -5.29 -1.67 -18.40
CA ASN A 377 -3.85 -1.94 -18.40
C ASN A 377 -3.37 -2.65 -17.11
N ARG A 378 -4.20 -3.58 -16.63
CA ARG A 378 -3.96 -4.45 -15.46
C ARG A 378 -4.28 -5.90 -15.81
N ASP A 379 -4.10 -6.80 -14.83
CA ASP A 379 -4.41 -8.24 -15.00
C ASP A 379 -5.87 -8.43 -15.48
N LYS A 380 -6.02 -8.82 -16.76
CA LYS A 380 -7.32 -9.11 -17.36
C LYS A 380 -7.96 -10.37 -16.78
N GLY A 381 -7.14 -11.31 -16.32
CA GLY A 381 -7.62 -12.60 -15.79
C GLY A 381 -8.47 -12.46 -14.52
N LYS A 382 -8.33 -11.37 -13.78
CA LYS A 382 -9.15 -11.12 -12.58
C LYS A 382 -10.54 -10.56 -12.91
N ARG A 383 -10.76 -9.96 -14.10
CA ARG A 383 -12.01 -9.27 -14.49
C ARG A 383 -13.24 -10.19 -14.38
N PRO A 384 -13.27 -11.36 -15.04
CA PRO A 384 -14.40 -12.27 -14.93
C PRO A 384 -14.60 -12.82 -13.51
N LEU A 385 -13.51 -13.05 -12.76
CA LEU A 385 -13.58 -13.56 -11.39
C LEU A 385 -14.19 -12.52 -10.42
N MET A 386 -13.88 -11.22 -10.61
CA MET A 386 -14.50 -10.15 -9.86
C MET A 386 -16.00 -10.07 -10.08
N ALA A 387 -16.46 -10.20 -11.33
CA ALA A 387 -17.89 -10.22 -11.64
C ALA A 387 -18.59 -11.43 -11.03
N GLN A 388 -17.97 -12.61 -11.10
CA GLN A 388 -18.49 -13.85 -10.49
C GLN A 388 -18.66 -13.69 -8.98
N GLU A 389 -17.66 -13.14 -8.29
CA GLU A 389 -17.73 -12.95 -6.84
C GLU A 389 -18.80 -11.91 -6.44
N ALA A 390 -18.87 -10.78 -7.18
CA ALA A 390 -19.93 -9.79 -6.96
C ALA A 390 -21.32 -10.41 -7.09
N VAL A 391 -21.59 -11.16 -8.16
CA VAL A 391 -22.92 -11.77 -8.43
C VAL A 391 -23.25 -12.86 -7.43
N LYS A 392 -22.27 -13.64 -6.97
CA LYS A 392 -22.44 -14.72 -5.99
C LYS A 392 -23.01 -14.17 -4.67
N GLN A 393 -22.56 -13.01 -4.24
CA GLN A 393 -22.84 -12.44 -2.93
C GLN A 393 -23.78 -11.23 -2.94
N SER A 394 -24.31 -10.82 -4.10
CA SER A 394 -25.18 -9.66 -4.21
C SER A 394 -26.53 -10.02 -4.78
N ASP A 395 -27.57 -9.28 -4.38
CA ASP A 395 -28.92 -9.36 -4.96
C ASP A 395 -28.98 -8.68 -6.32
N ARG A 396 -28.23 -7.58 -6.47
CA ARG A 396 -28.06 -6.84 -7.72
C ARG A 396 -26.61 -6.41 -7.89
N VAL A 397 -26.13 -6.38 -9.12
CA VAL A 397 -24.78 -5.94 -9.46
C VAL A 397 -24.83 -4.94 -10.61
N ILE A 398 -24.15 -3.84 -10.48
CA ILE A 398 -23.94 -2.87 -11.55
C ILE A 398 -22.46 -2.88 -11.91
N ILE A 399 -22.14 -3.37 -13.10
CA ILE A 399 -20.77 -3.37 -13.62
C ILE A 399 -20.54 -2.05 -14.36
N THR A 400 -19.49 -1.34 -13.99
CA THR A 400 -19.21 0.01 -14.46
C THR A 400 -17.74 0.24 -14.77
N SER A 401 -17.39 1.41 -15.28
CA SER A 401 -15.99 1.82 -15.45
C SER A 401 -15.34 2.15 -14.12
N ASP A 402 -14.07 1.76 -13.98
CA ASP A 402 -13.16 2.21 -12.93
C ASP A 402 -12.19 3.23 -13.53
N ASN A 403 -10.89 2.97 -13.56
CA ASN A 403 -9.87 3.70 -14.29
C ASN A 403 -9.57 2.97 -15.61
N PRO A 404 -10.21 3.32 -16.74
CA PRO A 404 -10.00 2.58 -18.00
C PRO A 404 -8.60 2.78 -18.58
N ARG A 405 -7.90 3.85 -18.18
CA ARG A 405 -6.57 4.23 -18.69
C ARG A 405 -6.56 4.30 -20.22
N PHE A 406 -5.84 3.40 -20.89
CA PHE A 406 -5.76 3.38 -22.35
C PHE A 406 -6.67 2.32 -23.02
N GLU A 407 -7.47 1.58 -22.24
CA GLU A 407 -8.46 0.64 -22.76
C GLU A 407 -9.84 1.33 -22.89
N GLU A 408 -10.68 0.83 -23.80
CA GLU A 408 -12.06 1.31 -23.89
C GLU A 408 -12.89 0.74 -22.72
N PRO A 409 -13.66 1.57 -22.01
CA PRO A 409 -14.45 1.14 -20.85
C PRO A 409 -15.36 -0.05 -21.14
N GLN A 410 -15.98 -0.09 -22.32
CA GLN A 410 -16.90 -1.13 -22.71
C GLN A 410 -16.21 -2.49 -22.88
N ASP A 411 -14.95 -2.51 -23.33
CA ASP A 411 -14.18 -3.76 -23.49
C ASP A 411 -13.87 -4.35 -22.12
N ILE A 412 -13.53 -3.54 -21.14
CA ILE A 412 -13.29 -3.96 -19.75
C ILE A 412 -14.58 -4.53 -19.15
N ILE A 413 -15.72 -3.88 -19.37
CA ILE A 413 -17.04 -4.35 -18.92
C ILE A 413 -17.38 -5.69 -19.58
N ASN A 414 -17.12 -5.84 -20.86
CA ASN A 414 -17.36 -7.08 -21.61
C ASN A 414 -16.49 -8.23 -21.07
N ASP A 415 -15.22 -7.98 -20.75
CA ASP A 415 -14.33 -8.97 -20.10
C ASP A 415 -14.89 -9.43 -18.74
N MET A 416 -15.47 -8.53 -17.96
CA MET A 416 -16.10 -8.88 -16.68
C MET A 416 -17.37 -9.72 -16.91
N LEU A 417 -18.25 -9.32 -17.85
CA LEU A 417 -19.48 -10.01 -18.17
C LEU A 417 -19.23 -11.41 -18.75
N ALA A 418 -18.15 -11.62 -19.48
CA ALA A 418 -17.76 -12.91 -20.06
C ALA A 418 -17.59 -14.04 -19.03
N GLY A 419 -17.38 -13.69 -17.75
CA GLY A 419 -17.32 -14.63 -16.63
C GLY A 419 -18.68 -15.14 -16.14
N LEU A 420 -19.80 -14.59 -16.63
CA LEU A 420 -21.13 -14.84 -16.09
C LEU A 420 -21.97 -15.73 -17.00
N ASN A 421 -22.73 -16.65 -16.41
CA ASN A 421 -23.72 -17.43 -17.11
C ASN A 421 -25.06 -16.68 -17.24
N ALA A 422 -25.99 -17.24 -18.04
CA ALA A 422 -27.30 -16.61 -18.33
C ALA A 422 -28.17 -16.37 -17.08
N GLN A 423 -28.04 -17.19 -16.03
CA GLN A 423 -28.78 -17.02 -14.80
C GLN A 423 -28.18 -15.89 -13.95
N GLN A 424 -26.87 -15.82 -13.89
CA GLN A 424 -26.14 -14.75 -13.20
C GLN A 424 -26.40 -13.38 -13.83
N MET A 425 -26.45 -13.34 -15.16
CA MET A 425 -26.76 -12.11 -15.93
C MET A 425 -28.11 -11.46 -15.57
N LYS A 426 -29.08 -12.22 -15.04
CA LYS A 426 -30.36 -11.67 -14.58
C LYS A 426 -30.24 -10.70 -13.39
N LYS A 427 -29.16 -10.81 -12.64
CA LYS A 427 -28.86 -9.92 -11.51
C LYS A 427 -28.02 -8.68 -11.91
N VAL A 428 -27.55 -8.62 -13.16
CA VAL A 428 -26.52 -7.68 -13.58
C VAL A 428 -27.07 -6.64 -14.54
N VAL A 429 -26.67 -5.39 -14.30
CA VAL A 429 -26.82 -4.26 -15.24
C VAL A 429 -25.42 -3.72 -15.53
N SER A 430 -25.15 -3.32 -16.76
CA SER A 430 -23.90 -2.65 -17.12
C SER A 430 -24.17 -1.19 -17.47
N ILE A 431 -23.46 -0.28 -16.82
CA ILE A 431 -23.56 1.18 -17.01
C ILE A 431 -22.14 1.73 -17.04
N ALA A 432 -21.66 2.14 -18.21
CA ALA A 432 -20.29 2.60 -18.36
C ALA A 432 -19.97 3.87 -17.55
N ASP A 433 -20.90 4.80 -17.47
CA ASP A 433 -20.74 5.99 -16.62
C ASP A 433 -20.89 5.61 -15.14
N ARG A 434 -19.80 5.75 -14.38
CA ARG A 434 -19.76 5.36 -12.96
C ARG A 434 -20.68 6.21 -12.08
N ARG A 435 -20.90 7.49 -12.42
CA ARG A 435 -21.82 8.36 -11.69
C ARG A 435 -23.26 7.86 -11.83
N GLU A 436 -23.66 7.55 -13.07
CA GLU A 436 -24.99 7.00 -13.32
C GLU A 436 -25.14 5.58 -12.75
N ALA A 437 -24.06 4.79 -12.68
CA ALA A 437 -24.07 3.50 -12.00
C ALA A 437 -24.35 3.64 -10.50
N ILE A 438 -23.66 4.56 -9.81
CA ILE A 438 -23.90 4.86 -8.39
C ILE A 438 -25.31 5.37 -8.17
N ARG A 439 -25.76 6.33 -9.00
CA ARG A 439 -27.13 6.86 -8.93
C ARG A 439 -28.17 5.77 -9.09
N THR A 440 -27.98 4.88 -10.05
CA THR A 440 -28.89 3.74 -10.29
C THR A 440 -28.94 2.81 -9.08
N ALA A 441 -27.78 2.51 -8.45
CA ALA A 441 -27.73 1.69 -7.26
C ALA A 441 -28.52 2.30 -6.10
N VAL A 442 -28.37 3.61 -5.88
CA VAL A 442 -29.13 4.34 -4.85
C VAL A 442 -30.64 4.32 -5.14
N MET A 443 -31.04 4.52 -6.39
CA MET A 443 -32.47 4.48 -6.78
C MET A 443 -33.10 3.08 -6.65
N MET A 444 -32.30 2.01 -6.70
CA MET A 444 -32.77 0.63 -6.54
C MET A 444 -32.83 0.19 -5.08
N ALA A 445 -32.17 0.90 -4.18
CA ALA A 445 -32.08 0.53 -2.77
C ALA A 445 -33.31 0.96 -1.98
N GLU A 446 -33.70 0.11 -1.04
CA GLU A 446 -34.78 0.35 -0.09
C GLU A 446 -34.19 0.49 1.33
N LYS A 447 -35.00 0.99 2.28
CA LYS A 447 -34.61 1.10 3.68
C LYS A 447 -34.07 -0.23 4.24
N GLY A 448 -32.88 -0.21 4.81
CA GLY A 448 -32.18 -1.38 5.34
C GLY A 448 -31.25 -2.09 4.34
N ASP A 449 -31.27 -1.67 3.08
CA ASP A 449 -30.35 -2.20 2.07
C ASP A 449 -28.94 -1.60 2.21
N VAL A 450 -27.95 -2.35 1.73
CA VAL A 450 -26.56 -1.91 1.63
C VAL A 450 -26.10 -1.83 0.19
N ILE A 451 -25.48 -0.71 -0.15
CA ILE A 451 -24.84 -0.50 -1.46
C ILE A 451 -23.34 -0.58 -1.26
N LEU A 452 -22.68 -1.58 -1.86
CA LEU A 452 -21.22 -1.62 -1.93
C LEU A 452 -20.76 -0.91 -3.20
N ILE A 453 -19.90 0.12 -3.05
CA ILE A 453 -19.23 0.79 -4.16
C ILE A 453 -17.75 0.43 -4.07
N ALA A 454 -17.33 -0.50 -4.94
CA ALA A 454 -16.01 -1.13 -4.89
C ALA A 454 -15.10 -0.66 -6.03
N GLY A 455 -13.81 -0.64 -5.75
CA GLY A 455 -12.73 -0.40 -6.71
C GLY A 455 -11.89 0.81 -6.38
N LYS A 456 -12.49 2.00 -6.33
CA LYS A 456 -11.76 3.27 -6.17
C LYS A 456 -11.42 3.63 -4.72
N GLY A 457 -12.30 3.29 -3.79
CA GLY A 457 -12.10 3.59 -2.37
C GLY A 457 -11.80 5.07 -2.10
N HIS A 458 -10.54 5.37 -1.80
CA HIS A 458 -10.06 6.72 -1.49
C HIS A 458 -9.70 7.56 -2.73
N GLU A 459 -9.60 6.94 -3.92
CA GLU A 459 -9.26 7.67 -5.15
C GLU A 459 -10.29 8.74 -5.46
N ASP A 460 -9.82 9.96 -5.70
CA ASP A 460 -10.61 11.14 -6.04
C ASP A 460 -10.54 11.50 -7.53
N TYR A 461 -10.10 10.55 -8.36
CA TYR A 461 -9.97 10.72 -9.80
C TYR A 461 -10.41 9.49 -10.58
N GLN A 462 -10.76 9.69 -11.85
CA GLN A 462 -10.87 8.67 -12.88
C GLN A 462 -9.81 8.95 -13.96
N GLU A 463 -8.94 7.95 -14.25
CA GLU A 463 -7.89 8.08 -15.25
C GLU A 463 -8.38 7.56 -16.60
N ILE A 464 -8.45 8.47 -17.59
CA ILE A 464 -8.88 8.18 -18.97
C ILE A 464 -7.81 8.69 -19.92
N LYS A 465 -7.22 7.82 -20.73
CA LYS A 465 -6.15 8.13 -21.73
C LYS A 465 -4.98 8.93 -21.11
N GLY A 466 -4.59 8.55 -19.87
CA GLY A 466 -3.49 9.18 -19.14
C GLY A 466 -3.84 10.51 -18.46
N VAL A 467 -5.09 10.98 -18.56
CA VAL A 467 -5.56 12.18 -17.88
C VAL A 467 -6.40 11.81 -16.67
N LYS A 468 -6.09 12.39 -15.52
CA LYS A 468 -6.86 12.24 -14.28
C LYS A 468 -7.95 13.30 -14.24
N HIS A 469 -9.20 12.85 -14.23
CA HIS A 469 -10.39 13.69 -14.05
C HIS A 469 -10.89 13.52 -12.63
N HIS A 470 -11.28 14.60 -11.96
CA HIS A 470 -11.82 14.51 -10.60
C HIS A 470 -13.09 13.65 -10.56
N PHE A 471 -13.08 12.64 -9.71
CA PHE A 471 -14.19 11.72 -9.48
C PHE A 471 -14.01 10.96 -8.17
N ASP A 472 -14.83 11.22 -7.18
CA ASP A 472 -14.80 10.59 -5.87
C ASP A 472 -16.13 9.90 -5.58
N ASP A 473 -16.08 8.57 -5.39
CA ASP A 473 -17.27 7.76 -5.10
C ASP A 473 -18.04 8.27 -3.86
N ARG A 474 -17.32 8.76 -2.85
CA ARG A 474 -17.87 9.26 -1.59
C ARG A 474 -18.63 10.57 -1.80
N GLU A 475 -18.08 11.46 -2.63
CA GLU A 475 -18.77 12.71 -3.00
C GLU A 475 -20.04 12.44 -3.79
N GLU A 476 -19.98 11.52 -4.76
CA GLU A 476 -21.15 11.18 -5.57
C GLU A 476 -22.27 10.59 -4.71
N VAL A 477 -21.93 9.69 -3.75
CA VAL A 477 -22.94 9.17 -2.81
C VAL A 477 -23.53 10.27 -1.94
N ARG A 478 -22.68 11.12 -1.34
CA ARG A 478 -23.16 12.19 -0.43
C ARG A 478 -24.07 13.18 -1.16
N LYS A 479 -23.80 13.51 -2.44
CA LYS A 479 -24.66 14.35 -3.28
C LYS A 479 -26.07 13.77 -3.48
N ILE A 480 -26.18 12.44 -3.51
CA ILE A 480 -27.48 11.77 -3.74
C ILE A 480 -28.22 11.56 -2.40
N PHE A 481 -27.49 11.35 -1.30
CA PHE A 481 -28.04 11.15 0.04
C PHE A 481 -28.44 12.46 0.76
N SER A 482 -27.98 13.62 0.24
CA SER A 482 -28.36 14.95 0.71
C SER A 482 -29.73 15.39 0.16
#